data_304c5251254107917b6cc001621848fc
#
_entry.id   304c5251254107917b6cc001621848fc
#
_cell.length_a   1.000
_cell.length_b   1.000
_cell.length_c   1.000
_cell.angle_alpha   90.00
_cell.angle_beta   90.00
_cell.angle_gamma   90.00
#
_symmetry.space_group_name_H-M   'P 1'
#
loop_
_entity.id
_entity.type
_entity.pdbx_description
1 polymer ?
#
loop_
_entity_poly.entity_id
_entity_poly.type
_entity_poly.pdbx_seq_one_letter_code
_entity_poly.pdbx_strand_id
1 'polypeptide(L)'
;MKILLRSSFVLLALFICGCKHPSAPATSNSAAEPPYKKPATFDVQGSQTLGTIERLDSRLDELIASGSKMEKLAEGFDWSEGPIWMKDGEFLLFSDVPQNVIYRWKEGQGVKEFLKPSGYTGSTPRGGEPGSNGLTVDSQGRLVLCEHGDRRVARLESDGHKTTLADRYHGKRFNSPNDLVYHSNGDLYFTDPPYGLEGKNEDPKKELPFNGVYRLKPNGDLTLLTDKLTFPNGLAFSPDEKTLYVAVSDPARAIWMAYDVKEDGTIDHGRVFFDTTSLVKGHKGLPDGMKVDKKGNLFATGPGGVFIFSPDGKHLGTLNTGEATANCNWGNDGSVLYITADMYLCRIRTKTSGAKF
;
A
#
# COMPACT_ATOMS: atom_id res chain seq x y z
N MET A 1 -73.63 -29.29 33.10
CA MET A 1 -74.80 -28.73 32.38
C MET A 1 -74.40 -28.65 30.91
N LYS A 2 -75.04 -29.46 30.09
CA LYS A 2 -74.80 -29.63 28.66
C LYS A 2 -75.31 -28.41 27.90
N ILE A 3 -74.57 -27.90 26.90
CA ILE A 3 -75.18 -27.30 25.71
C ILE A 3 -74.25 -27.58 24.52
N LEU A 4 -74.82 -28.37 23.58
CA LEU A 4 -74.35 -28.54 22.20
C LEU A 4 -74.77 -27.35 21.35
N LEU A 5 -73.96 -26.96 20.31
CA LEU A 5 -74.50 -26.44 19.03
C LEU A 5 -73.43 -26.61 17.96
N ARG A 6 -73.66 -27.51 17.11
CA ARG A 6 -73.97 -27.60 15.67
C ARG A 6 -73.08 -26.87 14.69
N SER A 7 -72.53 -27.70 13.84
CA SER A 7 -71.82 -27.48 12.58
C SER A 7 -72.66 -26.74 11.53
N SER A 8 -71.99 -25.92 10.72
CA SER A 8 -72.45 -25.64 9.35
C SER A 8 -71.24 -25.60 8.43
N PHE A 9 -71.18 -26.60 7.57
CA PHE A 9 -70.25 -26.65 6.42
C PHE A 9 -70.73 -25.65 5.36
N VAL A 10 -69.88 -24.75 4.90
CA VAL A 10 -70.08 -24.07 3.63
C VAL A 10 -68.90 -24.46 2.72
N LEU A 11 -69.27 -25.18 1.66
CA LEU A 11 -68.36 -25.58 0.58
C LEU A 11 -68.13 -24.36 -0.33
N LEU A 12 -66.90 -23.82 -0.39
CA LEU A 12 -66.54 -22.81 -1.36
C LEU A 12 -65.58 -23.43 -2.37
N ALA A 13 -66.03 -23.58 -3.59
CA ALA A 13 -65.22 -24.06 -4.69
C ALA A 13 -64.18 -22.98 -5.11
N LEU A 14 -62.92 -23.30 -4.99
CA LEU A 14 -61.81 -22.45 -5.50
C LEU A 14 -61.50 -22.82 -6.95
N PHE A 15 -61.82 -21.92 -7.85
CA PHE A 15 -61.30 -21.94 -9.22
C PHE A 15 -59.82 -21.61 -9.19
N ILE A 16 -58.96 -22.56 -9.55
CA ILE A 16 -57.55 -22.36 -9.77
C ILE A 16 -57.33 -21.79 -11.17
N CYS A 17 -57.13 -20.49 -11.26
CA CYS A 17 -56.67 -19.83 -12.48
C CYS A 17 -55.13 -19.89 -12.52
N GLY A 18 -54.60 -20.78 -13.34
CA GLY A 18 -53.16 -20.94 -13.54
C GLY A 18 -52.57 -19.79 -14.36
N CYS A 19 -52.01 -18.80 -13.71
CA CYS A 19 -51.12 -17.83 -14.38
C CYS A 19 -49.72 -18.41 -14.43
N LYS A 20 -49.30 -18.88 -15.61
CA LYS A 20 -47.89 -19.15 -15.91
C LYS A 20 -47.16 -17.82 -15.99
N HIS A 21 -46.31 -17.53 -15.02
CA HIS A 21 -45.29 -16.47 -15.18
C HIS A 21 -44.19 -17.01 -16.08
N PRO A 22 -43.77 -16.27 -17.11
CA PRO A 22 -42.58 -16.62 -17.86
C PRO A 22 -41.37 -16.37 -16.96
N SER A 23 -40.58 -17.41 -16.70
CA SER A 23 -39.27 -17.32 -16.09
C SER A 23 -38.35 -16.54 -17.01
N ALA A 24 -37.89 -15.35 -16.58
CA ALA A 24 -36.84 -14.62 -17.22
C ALA A 24 -35.52 -15.45 -17.20
N PRO A 25 -34.77 -15.50 -18.31
CA PRO A 25 -33.48 -16.16 -18.30
C PRO A 25 -32.55 -15.44 -17.34
N ALA A 26 -31.94 -16.18 -16.42
CA ALA A 26 -30.84 -15.70 -15.59
C ALA A 26 -29.63 -15.41 -16.51
N THR A 27 -29.40 -14.15 -16.84
CA THR A 27 -28.17 -13.72 -17.43
C THR A 27 -27.10 -13.73 -16.34
N SER A 28 -26.31 -14.80 -16.31
CA SER A 28 -25.04 -14.80 -15.59
C SER A 28 -24.08 -13.86 -16.32
N ASN A 29 -24.07 -12.59 -15.94
CA ASN A 29 -22.94 -11.71 -16.23
C ASN A 29 -21.80 -12.13 -15.30
N SER A 30 -21.06 -13.15 -15.66
CA SER A 30 -19.69 -13.29 -15.22
C SER A 30 -18.92 -12.18 -15.93
N ALA A 31 -18.62 -11.09 -15.23
CA ALA A 31 -17.64 -10.14 -15.70
C ALA A 31 -16.34 -10.94 -15.90
N ALA A 32 -15.94 -11.14 -17.14
CA ALA A 32 -14.65 -11.72 -17.47
C ALA A 32 -13.58 -10.81 -16.85
N GLU A 33 -12.67 -11.38 -16.06
CA GLU A 33 -11.51 -10.64 -15.60
C GLU A 33 -10.83 -9.98 -16.80
N PRO A 34 -10.40 -8.70 -16.69
CA PRO A 34 -9.67 -8.06 -17.76
C PRO A 34 -8.43 -8.90 -18.09
N PRO A 35 -8.12 -9.12 -19.37
CA PRO A 35 -6.98 -9.94 -19.74
C PRO A 35 -5.70 -9.32 -19.16
N TYR A 36 -4.88 -10.14 -18.50
CA TYR A 36 -3.57 -9.77 -17.98
C TYR A 36 -2.75 -9.10 -19.09
N LYS A 37 -2.40 -7.85 -18.91
CA LYS A 37 -1.48 -7.12 -19.77
C LYS A 37 -0.07 -7.34 -19.25
N LYS A 38 0.76 -8.04 -20.04
CA LYS A 38 2.18 -8.13 -19.72
C LYS A 38 2.76 -6.70 -19.71
N PRO A 39 3.49 -6.30 -18.64
CA PRO A 39 4.09 -4.97 -18.58
C PRO A 39 4.96 -4.70 -19.81
N ALA A 40 4.83 -3.52 -20.38
CA ALA A 40 5.75 -3.06 -21.40
C ALA A 40 6.99 -2.49 -20.71
N THR A 41 8.17 -2.82 -21.24
CA THR A 41 9.43 -2.25 -20.78
C THR A 41 9.95 -1.27 -21.81
N PHE A 42 10.45 -0.12 -21.33
CA PHE A 42 11.12 0.84 -22.20
C PHE A 42 12.62 0.59 -22.16
N ASP A 43 13.22 0.56 -23.34
CA ASP A 43 14.67 0.51 -23.44
C ASP A 43 15.24 1.89 -23.06
N VAL A 44 16.25 1.92 -22.21
CA VAL A 44 16.80 3.13 -21.57
C VAL A 44 17.42 4.13 -22.57
N GLN A 45 17.54 3.80 -23.84
CA GLN A 45 18.11 4.66 -24.88
C GLN A 45 17.23 5.83 -25.34
N GLY A 46 16.01 5.95 -24.83
CA GLY A 46 15.12 7.06 -25.08
C GLY A 46 14.31 7.38 -23.86
N SER A 47 14.94 7.93 -22.81
CA SER A 47 14.26 8.23 -21.55
C SER A 47 13.02 9.09 -21.77
N GLN A 48 11.85 8.47 -21.73
CA GLN A 48 10.61 9.22 -21.66
C GLN A 48 10.55 9.90 -20.28
N THR A 49 10.30 11.19 -20.28
CA THR A 49 10.11 11.94 -19.04
C THR A 49 8.65 11.93 -18.66
N LEU A 50 8.37 11.88 -17.36
CA LEU A 50 7.02 11.90 -16.80
C LEU A 50 6.86 13.10 -15.89
N GLY A 51 5.71 13.77 -16.00
CA GLY A 51 5.26 14.77 -15.04
C GLY A 51 6.11 16.05 -14.98
N THR A 52 6.00 16.76 -13.87
CA THR A 52 6.67 18.05 -13.63
C THR A 52 7.19 18.14 -12.20
N ILE A 53 8.09 19.10 -11.95
CA ILE A 53 8.61 19.38 -10.60
C ILE A 53 8.16 20.77 -10.19
N GLU A 54 7.23 20.83 -9.24
CA GLU A 54 6.83 22.06 -8.60
C GLU A 54 7.86 22.48 -7.53
N ARG A 55 8.25 23.75 -7.55
CA ARG A 55 9.23 24.32 -6.62
C ARG A 55 8.59 25.45 -5.83
N LEU A 56 8.40 25.23 -4.53
CA LEU A 56 7.74 26.16 -3.62
C LEU A 56 8.73 26.88 -2.69
N ASP A 57 9.92 26.32 -2.51
CA ASP A 57 10.97 26.85 -1.65
C ASP A 57 12.35 26.56 -2.27
N SER A 58 13.27 27.53 -2.20
CA SER A 58 14.61 27.41 -2.81
C SER A 58 15.44 26.26 -2.21
N ARG A 59 15.15 25.80 -0.98
CA ARG A 59 15.79 24.64 -0.37
C ARG A 59 15.59 23.35 -1.17
N LEU A 60 14.54 23.28 -2.04
CA LEU A 60 14.39 22.15 -2.93
C LEU A 60 15.57 22.01 -3.91
N ASP A 61 16.22 23.11 -4.31
CA ASP A 61 17.36 23.08 -5.22
C ASP A 61 18.60 22.40 -4.62
N GLU A 62 18.65 22.29 -3.29
CA GLU A 62 19.67 21.51 -2.58
C GLU A 62 19.41 20.00 -2.62
N LEU A 63 18.18 19.59 -2.90
CA LEU A 63 17.74 18.19 -2.95
C LEU A 63 17.56 17.69 -4.38
N ILE A 64 16.99 18.53 -5.25
CA ILE A 64 16.66 18.22 -6.64
C ILE A 64 17.23 19.32 -7.54
N ALA A 65 18.17 18.99 -8.41
CA ALA A 65 18.76 19.97 -9.32
C ALA A 65 17.69 20.64 -10.21
N SER A 66 17.91 21.92 -10.57
CA SER A 66 16.93 22.71 -11.33
C SER A 66 16.55 22.12 -12.70
N GLY A 67 17.47 21.39 -13.33
CA GLY A 67 17.24 20.71 -14.63
C GLY A 67 16.82 19.26 -14.52
N SER A 68 16.61 18.71 -13.31
CA SER A 68 16.22 17.31 -13.13
C SER A 68 14.86 17.03 -13.74
N LYS A 69 14.70 15.80 -14.23
CA LYS A 69 13.45 15.27 -14.78
C LYS A 69 13.18 13.89 -14.18
N MET A 70 11.92 13.55 -14.01
CA MET A 70 11.54 12.16 -13.69
C MET A 70 11.61 11.34 -14.97
N GLU A 71 12.28 10.19 -14.88
CA GLU A 71 12.41 9.22 -15.98
C GLU A 71 11.38 8.12 -15.78
N LYS A 72 10.61 7.82 -16.83
CA LYS A 72 9.73 6.67 -16.86
C LYS A 72 10.54 5.44 -17.27
N LEU A 73 10.58 4.42 -16.41
CA LEU A 73 11.36 3.20 -16.60
C LEU A 73 10.53 2.05 -17.20
N ALA A 74 9.25 1.99 -16.81
CA ALA A 74 8.33 0.95 -17.28
C ALA A 74 6.87 1.42 -17.13
N GLU A 75 5.96 0.75 -17.84
CA GLU A 75 4.52 0.97 -17.74
C GLU A 75 3.73 -0.31 -17.99
N GLY A 76 2.43 -0.28 -17.68
CA GLY A 76 1.51 -1.39 -17.96
C GLY A 76 1.15 -2.21 -16.72
N PHE A 77 1.46 -1.71 -15.53
CA PHE A 77 1.02 -2.29 -14.26
C PHE A 77 -0.42 -1.90 -13.97
N ASP A 78 -1.10 -2.69 -13.13
CA ASP A 78 -2.45 -2.35 -12.68
C ASP A 78 -2.40 -1.41 -11.46
N TRP A 79 -1.50 -1.67 -10.50
CA TRP A 79 -1.18 -0.81 -9.37
C TRP A 79 0.21 -1.13 -8.83
N SER A 80 1.20 -0.32 -9.24
CA SER A 80 2.58 -0.51 -8.81
C SER A 80 2.82 0.03 -7.41
N GLU A 81 3.48 -0.77 -6.53
CA GLU A 81 3.65 -0.51 -5.10
C GLU A 81 4.98 -1.01 -4.53
N GLY A 82 5.28 -0.61 -3.30
CA GLY A 82 6.31 -1.16 -2.44
C GLY A 82 7.71 -1.27 -3.06
N PRO A 83 8.26 -0.21 -3.67
CA PRO A 83 9.57 -0.31 -4.31
C PRO A 83 10.67 -0.53 -3.25
N ILE A 84 11.54 -1.53 -3.48
CA ILE A 84 12.70 -1.81 -2.63
C ILE A 84 13.92 -2.15 -3.46
N TRP A 85 15.06 -1.51 -3.15
CA TRP A 85 16.32 -1.77 -3.82
C TRP A 85 17.07 -2.94 -3.18
N MET A 86 17.43 -3.92 -4.01
CA MET A 86 18.20 -5.09 -3.61
C MET A 86 19.68 -4.82 -3.93
N LYS A 87 20.47 -4.51 -2.88
CA LYS A 87 21.89 -4.10 -3.02
C LYS A 87 22.76 -5.17 -3.67
N ASP A 88 22.61 -6.42 -3.21
CA ASP A 88 23.44 -7.55 -3.69
C ASP A 88 23.25 -7.88 -5.17
N GLY A 89 22.19 -7.45 -5.77
CA GLY A 89 21.92 -7.72 -7.18
C GLY A 89 21.81 -6.47 -8.04
N GLU A 90 21.88 -5.30 -7.42
CA GLU A 90 21.69 -3.99 -8.06
C GLU A 90 20.42 -3.94 -8.92
N PHE A 91 19.28 -4.25 -8.30
CA PHE A 91 17.97 -4.21 -8.95
C PHE A 91 16.88 -3.73 -7.98
N LEU A 92 15.79 -3.24 -8.55
CA LEU A 92 14.59 -2.87 -7.83
C LEU A 92 13.57 -4.01 -7.84
N LEU A 93 12.96 -4.30 -6.70
CA LEU A 93 11.71 -5.05 -6.62
C LEU A 93 10.56 -4.10 -6.35
N PHE A 94 9.38 -4.43 -6.86
CA PHE A 94 8.14 -3.71 -6.59
C PHE A 94 6.94 -4.63 -6.83
N SER A 95 5.85 -4.38 -6.13
CA SER A 95 4.60 -5.13 -6.23
C SER A 95 3.73 -4.59 -7.36
N ASP A 96 3.00 -5.48 -8.05
CA ASP A 96 1.76 -5.16 -8.76
C ASP A 96 0.63 -5.84 -8.00
N VAL A 97 -0.05 -5.05 -7.16
CA VAL A 97 -0.92 -5.59 -6.11
C VAL A 97 -2.13 -6.33 -6.67
N PRO A 98 -2.88 -5.81 -7.67
CA PRO A 98 -3.99 -6.53 -8.27
C PRO A 98 -3.57 -7.80 -9.01
N GLN A 99 -2.37 -7.78 -9.64
CA GLN A 99 -1.85 -8.92 -10.40
C GLN A 99 -1.25 -10.03 -9.52
N ASN A 100 -1.12 -9.77 -8.21
CA ASN A 100 -0.53 -10.71 -7.26
C ASN A 100 0.91 -11.12 -7.63
N VAL A 101 1.71 -10.13 -8.06
CA VAL A 101 3.07 -10.32 -8.59
C VAL A 101 4.04 -9.33 -7.95
N ILE A 102 5.25 -9.76 -7.65
CA ILE A 102 6.41 -8.89 -7.48
C ILE A 102 7.21 -8.93 -8.77
N TYR A 103 7.50 -7.75 -9.32
CA TYR A 103 8.39 -7.58 -10.45
C TYR A 103 9.79 -7.17 -10.00
N ARG A 104 10.77 -7.52 -10.80
CA ARG A 104 12.14 -7.03 -10.73
C ARG A 104 12.40 -6.12 -11.93
N TRP A 105 12.86 -4.90 -11.67
CA TRP A 105 13.45 -4.04 -12.69
C TRP A 105 14.97 -3.96 -12.49
N LYS A 106 15.72 -4.09 -13.55
CA LYS A 106 17.18 -3.89 -13.53
C LYS A 106 17.60 -3.08 -14.75
N GLU A 107 18.53 -2.15 -14.57
CA GLU A 107 19.10 -1.34 -15.65
C GLU A 107 19.60 -2.22 -16.80
N GLY A 108 19.26 -1.89 -18.05
CA GLY A 108 19.60 -2.65 -19.25
C GLY A 108 18.92 -4.01 -19.41
N GLN A 109 18.12 -4.48 -18.44
CA GLN A 109 17.39 -5.74 -18.52
C GLN A 109 15.87 -5.58 -18.49
N GLY A 110 15.37 -4.38 -18.14
CA GLY A 110 13.96 -4.08 -18.00
C GLY A 110 13.27 -4.85 -16.87
N VAL A 111 11.96 -5.02 -17.01
CA VAL A 111 11.09 -5.67 -16.03
C VAL A 111 10.99 -7.17 -16.27
N LYS A 112 11.05 -7.95 -15.18
CA LYS A 112 10.80 -9.42 -15.18
C LYS A 112 9.99 -9.79 -13.95
N GLU A 113 9.16 -10.82 -14.06
CA GLU A 113 8.51 -11.44 -12.91
C GLU A 113 9.57 -11.99 -11.95
N PHE A 114 9.41 -11.69 -10.66
CA PHE A 114 10.30 -12.17 -9.60
C PHE A 114 9.61 -13.19 -8.68
N LEU A 115 8.38 -12.89 -8.25
CA LEU A 115 7.60 -13.78 -7.37
C LEU A 115 6.11 -13.73 -7.73
N LYS A 116 5.54 -14.90 -7.98
CA LYS A 116 4.11 -15.11 -8.21
C LYS A 116 3.68 -16.49 -7.69
N PRO A 117 2.66 -16.57 -6.81
CA PRO A 117 1.88 -15.47 -6.25
C PRO A 117 2.66 -14.70 -5.17
N SER A 118 2.46 -13.37 -5.11
CA SER A 118 3.18 -12.51 -4.17
C SER A 118 2.50 -12.40 -2.80
N GLY A 119 1.17 -12.34 -2.74
CA GLY A 119 0.44 -12.06 -1.50
C GLY A 119 -0.81 -12.91 -1.25
N TYR A 120 -1.34 -13.62 -2.24
CA TYR A 120 -2.46 -14.54 -2.09
C TYR A 120 -2.09 -15.91 -2.64
N THR A 121 -2.08 -16.91 -1.78
CA THR A 121 -1.73 -18.30 -2.11
C THR A 121 -2.93 -19.24 -2.18
N GLY A 122 -4.15 -18.74 -1.93
CA GLY A 122 -5.36 -19.54 -1.99
C GLY A 122 -5.73 -19.95 -3.42
N SER A 123 -6.49 -21.05 -3.55
CA SER A 123 -6.95 -21.60 -4.83
C SER A 123 -8.24 -20.96 -5.35
N THR A 124 -8.99 -20.28 -4.49
CA THR A 124 -10.24 -19.61 -4.90
C THR A 124 -9.92 -18.26 -5.50
N PRO A 125 -10.30 -17.99 -6.77
CA PRO A 125 -10.11 -16.66 -7.36
C PRO A 125 -10.77 -15.57 -6.50
N ARG A 126 -10.10 -14.42 -6.40
CA ARG A 126 -10.61 -13.23 -5.71
C ARG A 126 -10.25 -11.98 -6.50
N GLY A 127 -11.08 -10.95 -6.36
CA GLY A 127 -10.83 -9.63 -6.90
C GLY A 127 -10.10 -8.71 -5.91
N GLY A 128 -10.06 -7.44 -6.22
CA GLY A 128 -9.45 -6.40 -5.41
C GLY A 128 -7.92 -6.43 -5.46
N GLU A 129 -7.30 -6.36 -4.30
CA GLU A 129 -5.85 -6.27 -4.12
C GLU A 129 -5.30 -7.53 -3.42
N PRO A 130 -5.13 -8.66 -4.14
CA PRO A 130 -4.70 -9.92 -3.54
C PRO A 130 -3.19 -10.00 -3.30
N GLY A 131 -2.37 -9.19 -3.97
CA GLY A 131 -0.92 -9.30 -3.98
C GLY A 131 -0.24 -8.84 -2.70
N SER A 132 1.10 -8.86 -2.73
CA SER A 132 1.91 -8.10 -1.78
C SER A 132 1.74 -6.61 -2.07
N ASN A 133 1.89 -5.78 -1.02
CA ASN A 133 1.93 -4.33 -1.12
C ASN A 133 3.33 -3.82 -0.75
N GLY A 134 3.55 -3.28 0.44
CA GLY A 134 4.85 -2.80 0.89
C GLY A 134 5.91 -3.89 0.99
N LEU A 135 7.13 -3.56 0.57
CA LEU A 135 8.31 -4.41 0.61
C LEU A 135 9.43 -3.73 1.40
N THR A 136 10.17 -4.53 2.17
CA THR A 136 11.40 -4.09 2.82
C THR A 136 12.40 -5.25 2.87
N VAL A 137 13.61 -5.00 3.39
CA VAL A 137 14.61 -6.05 3.64
C VAL A 137 14.98 -6.08 5.12
N ASP A 138 15.22 -7.27 5.64
CA ASP A 138 15.74 -7.42 6.99
C ASP A 138 17.27 -7.20 7.05
N SER A 139 17.86 -7.29 8.24
CA SER A 139 19.30 -7.10 8.45
C SER A 139 20.18 -8.11 7.72
N GLN A 140 19.60 -9.20 7.21
CA GLN A 140 20.28 -10.23 6.42
C GLN A 140 20.05 -10.07 4.91
N GLY A 141 19.38 -8.98 4.49
CA GLY A 141 19.05 -8.73 3.08
C GLY A 141 17.89 -9.56 2.53
N ARG A 142 17.14 -10.28 3.39
CA ARG A 142 15.99 -11.08 2.95
C ARG A 142 14.77 -10.20 2.77
N LEU A 143 13.99 -10.49 1.73
CA LEU A 143 12.76 -9.75 1.42
C LEU A 143 11.70 -10.01 2.49
N VAL A 144 11.14 -8.93 3.04
CA VAL A 144 9.96 -8.95 3.93
C VAL A 144 8.84 -8.19 3.25
N LEU A 145 7.64 -8.75 3.26
CA LEU A 145 6.51 -8.28 2.47
C LEU A 145 5.23 -8.27 3.28
N CYS A 146 4.41 -7.26 3.04
CA CYS A 146 3.03 -7.19 3.48
C CYS A 146 2.14 -7.90 2.46
N GLU A 147 1.47 -8.97 2.85
CA GLU A 147 0.58 -9.76 1.99
C GLU A 147 -0.88 -9.40 2.25
N HIS A 148 -1.50 -8.68 1.32
CA HIS A 148 -2.92 -8.33 1.42
C HIS A 148 -3.80 -9.58 1.40
N GLY A 149 -3.56 -10.49 0.45
CA GLY A 149 -4.41 -11.65 0.24
C GLY A 149 -4.34 -12.69 1.35
N ASP A 150 -3.15 -13.04 1.79
CA ASP A 150 -2.93 -13.97 2.90
C ASP A 150 -3.04 -13.28 4.28
N ARG A 151 -3.18 -11.94 4.30
CA ARG A 151 -3.46 -11.13 5.49
C ARG A 151 -2.36 -11.30 6.56
N ARG A 152 -1.10 -11.15 6.15
CA ARG A 152 0.06 -11.35 7.03
C ARG A 152 1.26 -10.51 6.62
N VAL A 153 2.21 -10.37 7.53
CA VAL A 153 3.59 -10.00 7.22
C VAL A 153 4.40 -11.26 7.09
N ALA A 154 5.11 -11.42 5.98
CA ALA A 154 5.88 -12.61 5.67
C ALA A 154 7.31 -12.26 5.26
N ARG A 155 8.22 -13.24 5.38
CA ARG A 155 9.60 -13.14 4.91
C ARG A 155 9.88 -14.23 3.88
N LEU A 156 10.47 -13.84 2.76
CA LEU A 156 10.90 -14.77 1.73
C LEU A 156 12.27 -15.35 2.13
N GLU A 157 12.33 -16.67 2.23
CA GLU A 157 13.56 -17.39 2.55
C GLU A 157 14.34 -17.76 1.28
N SER A 158 15.60 -18.15 1.46
CA SER A 158 16.51 -18.46 0.33
C SER A 158 16.08 -19.65 -0.52
N ASP A 159 15.29 -20.56 0.02
CA ASP A 159 14.72 -21.73 -0.70
C ASP A 159 13.38 -21.40 -1.39
N GLY A 160 12.91 -20.15 -1.32
CA GLY A 160 11.72 -19.66 -1.97
C GLY A 160 10.42 -19.83 -1.16
N HIS A 161 10.45 -20.48 0.01
CA HIS A 161 9.26 -20.49 0.86
C HIS A 161 9.08 -19.15 1.61
N LYS A 162 7.88 -18.89 2.10
CA LYS A 162 7.57 -17.68 2.88
C LYS A 162 7.28 -18.04 4.33
N THR A 163 8.08 -17.51 5.25
CA THR A 163 7.86 -17.62 6.69
C THR A 163 6.92 -16.51 7.15
N THR A 164 5.82 -16.88 7.82
CA THR A 164 4.92 -15.91 8.46
C THR A 164 5.62 -15.29 9.67
N LEU A 165 5.75 -13.96 9.69
CA LEU A 165 6.25 -13.20 10.83
C LEU A 165 5.13 -12.81 11.78
N ALA A 166 3.98 -12.38 11.25
CA ALA A 166 2.76 -12.10 12.00
C ALA A 166 1.53 -12.16 11.08
N ASP A 167 0.42 -12.75 11.58
CA ASP A 167 -0.85 -12.84 10.86
C ASP A 167 -2.08 -12.52 11.73
N ARG A 168 -1.88 -12.36 13.05
CA ARG A 168 -2.95 -12.17 14.02
C ARG A 168 -2.57 -11.21 15.14
N TYR A 169 -3.59 -10.53 15.66
CA TYR A 169 -3.50 -9.78 16.89
C TYR A 169 -4.62 -10.23 17.84
N HIS A 170 -4.25 -10.69 19.08
CA HIS A 170 -5.19 -11.29 20.03
C HIS A 170 -6.10 -12.38 19.42
N GLY A 171 -5.52 -13.26 18.60
CA GLY A 171 -6.22 -14.38 17.96
C GLY A 171 -7.03 -14.02 16.72
N LYS A 172 -7.28 -12.74 16.44
CA LYS A 172 -7.98 -12.23 15.25
C LYS A 172 -7.02 -11.97 14.11
N ARG A 173 -7.38 -12.32 12.89
CA ARG A 173 -6.56 -12.07 11.69
C ARG A 173 -6.44 -10.56 11.44
N PHE A 174 -5.28 -10.16 10.94
CA PHE A 174 -5.09 -8.80 10.41
C PHE A 174 -6.10 -8.49 9.31
N ASN A 175 -6.30 -7.20 9.02
CA ASN A 175 -7.13 -6.76 7.89
C ASN A 175 -6.41 -7.08 6.58
N SER A 176 -5.34 -6.36 6.28
CA SER A 176 -4.42 -6.58 5.17
C SER A 176 -3.16 -5.73 5.38
N PRO A 177 -2.11 -6.25 6.05
CA PRO A 177 -0.88 -5.49 6.25
C PRO A 177 -0.41 -4.84 4.96
N ASN A 178 -0.08 -3.53 5.04
CA ASN A 178 0.09 -2.69 3.86
C ASN A 178 1.54 -2.20 3.66
N ASP A 179 2.10 -1.38 4.55
CA ASP A 179 3.48 -0.91 4.45
C ASP A 179 4.26 -1.19 5.74
N LEU A 180 5.60 -1.18 5.66
CA LEU A 180 6.45 -1.64 6.74
C LEU A 180 7.83 -0.99 6.73
N VAL A 181 8.39 -0.79 7.92
CA VAL A 181 9.74 -0.24 8.10
C VAL A 181 10.42 -0.88 9.31
N TYR A 182 11.70 -1.22 9.18
CA TYR A 182 12.51 -1.65 10.32
C TYR A 182 13.05 -0.46 11.10
N HIS A 183 13.01 -0.53 12.42
CA HIS A 183 13.83 0.26 13.32
C HIS A 183 15.22 -0.36 13.43
N SER A 184 16.25 0.43 13.76
CA SER A 184 17.65 -0.05 13.83
C SER A 184 17.89 -1.15 14.89
N ASN A 185 17.02 -1.24 15.90
CA ASN A 185 17.05 -2.30 16.91
C ASN A 185 16.50 -3.65 16.42
N GLY A 186 16.02 -3.73 15.17
CA GLY A 186 15.43 -4.92 14.55
C GLY A 186 13.90 -5.05 14.72
N ASP A 187 13.25 -4.14 15.42
CA ASP A 187 11.78 -4.12 15.50
C ASP A 187 11.17 -3.72 14.14
N LEU A 188 10.15 -4.43 13.71
CA LEU A 188 9.41 -4.14 12.49
C LEU A 188 8.12 -3.39 12.81
N TYR A 189 7.93 -2.23 12.18
CA TYR A 189 6.70 -1.44 12.29
C TYR A 189 5.92 -1.60 10.99
N PHE A 190 4.59 -1.82 11.09
CA PHE A 190 3.74 -1.99 9.92
C PHE A 190 2.32 -1.47 10.14
N THR A 191 1.63 -1.19 9.05
CA THR A 191 0.24 -0.73 9.04
C THR A 191 -0.70 -1.84 8.56
N ASP A 192 -1.95 -1.82 9.03
CA ASP A 192 -2.96 -2.85 8.73
C ASP A 192 -4.31 -2.24 8.34
N PRO A 193 -4.38 -1.48 7.22
CA PRO A 193 -5.64 -0.99 6.67
C PRO A 193 -6.40 -2.13 5.95
N PRO A 194 -7.66 -1.91 5.54
CA PRO A 194 -8.50 -2.98 4.99
C PRO A 194 -8.43 -3.12 3.46
N TYR A 195 -7.42 -2.59 2.75
CA TYR A 195 -7.40 -2.53 1.28
C TYR A 195 -7.44 -3.91 0.61
N GLY A 196 -6.78 -4.90 1.20
CA GLY A 196 -6.79 -6.29 0.73
C GLY A 196 -8.11 -7.04 1.02
N LEU A 197 -9.06 -6.45 1.72
CA LEU A 197 -10.42 -6.97 1.89
C LEU A 197 -11.33 -6.37 0.81
N GLU A 198 -12.08 -7.20 0.08
CA GLU A 198 -12.92 -6.75 -1.05
C GLU A 198 -13.98 -5.71 -0.62
N GLY A 199 -14.58 -5.89 0.56
CA GLY A 199 -15.53 -4.97 1.18
C GLY A 199 -14.87 -3.90 2.06
N LYS A 200 -13.54 -3.84 2.12
CA LYS A 200 -12.77 -2.91 2.98
C LYS A 200 -13.26 -2.96 4.43
N ASN A 201 -13.61 -1.80 5.02
CA ASN A 201 -14.09 -1.74 6.42
C ASN A 201 -15.40 -2.49 6.65
N GLU A 202 -16.22 -2.66 5.62
CA GLU A 202 -17.51 -3.35 5.65
C GLU A 202 -17.42 -4.84 5.25
N ASP A 203 -16.20 -5.34 5.00
CA ASP A 203 -16.00 -6.73 4.59
C ASP A 203 -16.39 -7.68 5.75
N PRO A 204 -17.26 -8.68 5.50
CA PRO A 204 -17.65 -9.63 6.54
C PRO A 204 -16.49 -10.50 7.06
N LYS A 205 -15.38 -10.58 6.34
CA LYS A 205 -14.15 -11.27 6.78
C LYS A 205 -13.25 -10.40 7.67
N LYS A 206 -13.58 -9.11 7.89
CA LYS A 206 -12.83 -8.23 8.78
C LYS A 206 -13.09 -8.63 10.23
N GLU A 207 -12.04 -9.08 10.91
CA GLU A 207 -12.13 -9.58 12.30
C GLU A 207 -11.78 -8.51 13.34
N LEU A 208 -10.84 -7.62 13.02
CA LEU A 208 -10.44 -6.51 13.88
C LEU A 208 -11.38 -5.32 13.70
N PRO A 209 -11.89 -4.69 14.78
CA PRO A 209 -12.82 -3.57 14.69
C PRO A 209 -12.18 -2.23 14.31
N PHE A 210 -10.88 -2.22 14.09
CA PHE A 210 -10.07 -1.04 13.78
C PHE A 210 -9.05 -1.34 12.67
N ASN A 211 -8.34 -0.32 12.24
CA ASN A 211 -7.19 -0.39 11.35
C ASN A 211 -5.95 0.04 12.15
N GLY A 212 -5.00 -0.89 12.35
CA GLY A 212 -3.94 -0.72 13.32
C GLY A 212 -2.60 -0.26 12.72
N VAL A 213 -1.78 0.36 13.56
CA VAL A 213 -0.33 0.47 13.37
C VAL A 213 0.32 -0.40 14.44
N TYR A 214 1.24 -1.26 14.05
CA TYR A 214 1.82 -2.27 14.93
C TYR A 214 3.34 -2.21 14.97
N ARG A 215 3.91 -2.76 16.04
CA ARG A 215 5.32 -3.09 16.18
C ARG A 215 5.48 -4.58 16.49
N LEU A 216 6.29 -5.26 15.71
CA LEU A 216 6.69 -6.66 15.89
C LEU A 216 8.17 -6.71 16.27
N LYS A 217 8.48 -7.27 17.44
CA LYS A 217 9.85 -7.51 17.87
C LYS A 217 10.45 -8.78 17.22
N PRO A 218 11.79 -8.89 17.17
CA PRO A 218 12.44 -10.10 16.64
C PRO A 218 12.06 -11.41 17.36
N ASN A 219 11.65 -11.33 18.63
CA ASN A 219 11.19 -12.48 19.43
C ASN A 219 9.73 -12.87 19.18
N GLY A 220 9.01 -12.14 18.29
CA GLY A 220 7.60 -12.36 17.96
C GLY A 220 6.60 -11.57 18.80
N ASP A 221 7.04 -10.77 19.79
CA ASP A 221 6.15 -9.91 20.57
C ASP A 221 5.52 -8.84 19.67
N LEU A 222 4.19 -8.86 19.56
CA LEU A 222 3.40 -7.93 18.76
C LEU A 222 2.68 -6.91 19.64
N THR A 223 2.87 -5.64 19.36
CA THR A 223 2.25 -4.51 20.09
C THR A 223 1.42 -3.67 19.14
N LEU A 224 0.16 -3.39 19.45
CA LEU A 224 -0.64 -2.36 18.81
C LEU A 224 -0.19 -0.99 19.31
N LEU A 225 0.25 -0.13 18.39
CA LEU A 225 0.74 1.21 18.70
C LEU A 225 -0.40 2.25 18.70
N THR A 226 -1.28 2.15 17.71
CA THR A 226 -2.50 2.98 17.61
C THR A 226 -3.56 2.29 16.76
N ASP A 227 -4.82 2.50 17.13
CA ASP A 227 -6.04 2.08 16.43
C ASP A 227 -6.93 3.27 16.01
N LYS A 228 -6.38 4.49 16.10
CA LYS A 228 -7.15 5.74 15.94
C LYS A 228 -7.14 6.30 14.51
N LEU A 229 -6.43 5.65 13.59
CA LEU A 229 -6.33 6.08 12.20
C LEU A 229 -7.35 5.34 11.34
N THR A 230 -8.04 6.08 10.46
CA THR A 230 -9.08 5.49 9.59
C THR A 230 -8.50 4.57 8.54
N PHE A 231 -7.43 4.99 7.85
CA PHE A 231 -6.72 4.23 6.81
C PHE A 231 -5.21 4.47 6.94
N PRO A 232 -4.55 3.90 7.98
CA PRO A 232 -3.09 3.99 8.08
C PRO A 232 -2.45 3.30 6.87
N ASN A 233 -1.46 3.96 6.24
CA ASN A 233 -0.83 3.48 5.02
C ASN A 233 0.71 3.52 5.18
N GLY A 234 1.44 4.27 4.35
CA GLY A 234 2.88 4.35 4.43
C GLY A 234 3.41 4.83 5.78
N LEU A 235 4.61 4.39 6.13
CA LEU A 235 5.28 4.82 7.35
C LEU A 235 6.79 4.92 7.18
N ALA A 236 7.41 5.86 7.91
CA ALA A 236 8.86 6.06 7.90
C ALA A 236 9.34 6.66 9.23
N PHE A 237 10.58 6.33 9.60
CA PHE A 237 11.24 6.98 10.73
C PHE A 237 12.05 8.20 10.28
N SER A 238 12.18 9.20 11.18
CA SER A 238 13.24 10.20 11.08
C SER A 238 14.63 9.55 11.17
N PRO A 239 15.72 10.21 10.71
CA PRO A 239 17.05 9.58 10.73
C PRO A 239 17.54 9.18 12.12
N ASP A 240 17.13 9.91 13.16
CA ASP A 240 17.43 9.63 14.56
C ASP A 240 16.43 8.64 15.21
N GLU A 241 15.45 8.18 14.42
CA GLU A 241 14.39 7.23 14.81
C GLU A 241 13.51 7.69 15.98
N LYS A 242 13.54 8.99 16.32
CA LYS A 242 12.71 9.54 17.39
C LYS A 242 11.32 9.98 16.94
N THR A 243 11.09 10.04 15.64
CA THR A 243 9.78 10.34 15.06
C THR A 243 9.37 9.24 14.10
N LEU A 244 8.15 8.73 14.27
CA LEU A 244 7.47 7.86 13.29
C LEU A 244 6.43 8.69 12.54
N TYR A 245 6.60 8.80 11.23
CA TYR A 245 5.59 9.36 10.33
C TYR A 245 4.65 8.24 9.86
N VAL A 246 3.34 8.55 9.76
CA VAL A 246 2.32 7.62 9.26
C VAL A 246 1.37 8.38 8.35
N ALA A 247 1.19 7.89 7.12
CA ALA A 247 0.19 8.41 6.18
C ALA A 247 -1.21 7.91 6.54
N VAL A 248 -2.21 8.75 6.28
CA VAL A 248 -3.63 8.40 6.42
C VAL A 248 -4.31 8.64 5.08
N SER A 249 -4.64 7.56 4.37
CA SER A 249 -5.25 7.57 3.03
C SER A 249 -6.77 7.68 3.09
N ASP A 250 -7.28 8.60 3.91
CA ASP A 250 -8.70 8.88 4.02
C ASP A 250 -9.03 10.14 3.19
N PRO A 251 -9.87 10.06 2.15
CA PRO A 251 -10.19 11.23 1.34
C PRO A 251 -10.89 12.36 2.14
N ALA A 252 -11.54 12.03 3.26
CA ALA A 252 -12.14 13.01 4.16
C ALA A 252 -11.11 13.62 5.13
N ARG A 253 -9.94 13.00 5.29
CA ARG A 253 -8.86 13.43 6.17
C ARG A 253 -7.51 12.93 5.65
N ALA A 254 -7.08 13.44 4.51
CA ALA A 254 -5.84 13.08 3.84
C ALA A 254 -4.64 13.79 4.49
N ILE A 255 -3.99 13.12 5.46
CA ILE A 255 -2.96 13.72 6.30
C ILE A 255 -1.74 12.81 6.45
N TRP A 256 -0.62 13.39 6.83
CA TRP A 256 0.48 12.68 7.46
C TRP A 256 0.50 13.01 8.95
N MET A 257 0.63 11.97 9.77
CA MET A 257 0.82 12.06 11.21
C MET A 257 2.30 11.95 11.56
N ALA A 258 2.70 12.59 12.64
CA ALA A 258 4.00 12.37 13.29
C ALA A 258 3.77 11.98 14.75
N TYR A 259 4.47 10.95 15.19
CA TYR A 259 4.45 10.44 16.57
C TYR A 259 5.85 10.47 17.14
N ASP A 260 5.96 10.78 18.42
CA ASP A 260 7.21 10.63 19.16
C ASP A 260 7.41 9.13 19.48
N VAL A 261 8.59 8.61 19.19
CA VAL A 261 8.98 7.22 19.48
C VAL A 261 9.68 7.20 20.84
N LYS A 262 9.15 6.40 21.77
CA LYS A 262 9.72 6.26 23.10
C LYS A 262 10.85 5.22 23.14
N GLU A 263 11.64 5.23 24.20
CA GLU A 263 12.76 4.29 24.39
C GLU A 263 12.31 2.82 24.37
N ASP A 264 11.06 2.54 24.81
CA ASP A 264 10.49 1.18 24.77
C ASP A 264 9.97 0.80 23.37
N GLY A 265 10.08 1.71 22.37
CA GLY A 265 9.61 1.53 20.99
C GLY A 265 8.12 1.72 20.79
N THR A 266 7.37 2.15 21.82
CA THR A 266 5.98 2.59 21.66
C THR A 266 5.94 4.04 21.16
N ILE A 267 4.77 4.51 20.73
CA ILE A 267 4.59 5.86 20.20
C ILE A 267 3.69 6.69 21.10
N ASP A 268 3.89 8.02 21.06
CA ASP A 268 3.11 8.98 21.82
C ASP A 268 2.99 10.32 21.07
N HIS A 269 2.29 11.31 21.67
CA HIS A 269 2.16 12.70 21.19
C HIS A 269 1.85 12.81 19.69
N GLY A 270 0.92 11.98 19.20
CA GLY A 270 0.50 12.01 17.80
C GLY A 270 -0.04 13.39 17.39
N ARG A 271 0.55 13.97 16.33
CA ARG A 271 0.18 15.27 15.77
C ARG A 271 0.06 15.20 14.27
N VAL A 272 -0.80 16.03 13.68
CA VAL A 272 -0.84 16.20 12.22
C VAL A 272 0.46 16.88 11.80
N PHE A 273 1.24 16.20 10.94
CA PHE A 273 2.44 16.75 10.35
C PHE A 273 2.10 17.68 9.20
N PHE A 274 1.23 17.21 8.29
CA PHE A 274 0.73 18.01 7.18
C PHE A 274 -0.67 17.52 6.74
N ASP A 275 -1.53 18.44 6.32
CA ASP A 275 -2.90 18.17 5.87
C ASP A 275 -3.05 18.54 4.39
N THR A 276 -3.34 17.54 3.54
CA THR A 276 -3.60 17.70 2.11
C THR A 276 -5.06 17.49 1.73
N THR A 277 -5.97 17.41 2.68
CA THR A 277 -7.39 17.12 2.43
C THR A 277 -8.00 18.05 1.37
N SER A 278 -7.61 19.33 1.37
CA SER A 278 -8.09 20.32 0.39
C SER A 278 -7.63 20.02 -1.05
N LEU A 279 -6.54 19.28 -1.24
CA LEU A 279 -5.95 18.96 -2.54
C LEU A 279 -6.59 17.71 -3.18
N VAL A 280 -7.25 16.85 -2.41
CA VAL A 280 -7.82 15.58 -2.88
C VAL A 280 -8.79 15.79 -4.04
N LYS A 281 -9.60 16.85 -4.01
CA LYS A 281 -10.60 17.11 -5.05
C LYS A 281 -10.03 17.42 -6.44
N GLY A 282 -8.78 17.87 -6.52
CA GLY A 282 -8.17 18.32 -7.77
C GLY A 282 -7.05 17.43 -8.31
N HIS A 283 -6.66 16.42 -7.53
CA HIS A 283 -5.49 15.61 -7.83
C HIS A 283 -5.77 14.12 -7.61
N LYS A 284 -5.10 13.26 -8.36
CA LYS A 284 -5.12 11.82 -8.15
C LYS A 284 -4.25 11.45 -6.96
N GLY A 285 -4.61 10.37 -6.25
CA GLY A 285 -3.85 9.82 -5.13
C GLY A 285 -4.26 10.41 -3.77
N LEU A 286 -3.74 9.78 -2.74
CA LEU A 286 -3.91 10.10 -1.32
C LEU A 286 -2.56 9.97 -0.62
N PRO A 287 -2.38 10.45 0.63
CA PRO A 287 -1.19 10.15 1.41
C PRO A 287 -0.94 8.65 1.49
N ASP A 288 0.22 8.21 1.00
CA ASP A 288 0.55 6.79 0.82
C ASP A 288 2.00 6.53 1.24
N GLY A 289 2.79 5.77 0.50
CA GLY A 289 4.16 5.43 0.86
C GLY A 289 5.09 6.64 1.04
N MET A 290 6.11 6.50 1.88
CA MET A 290 7.05 7.59 2.15
C MET A 290 8.44 7.10 2.55
N LYS A 291 9.45 7.93 2.34
CA LYS A 291 10.84 7.70 2.80
C LYS A 291 11.48 9.01 3.25
N VAL A 292 12.48 8.89 4.10
CA VAL A 292 13.22 10.03 4.67
C VAL A 292 14.67 10.01 4.15
N ASP A 293 15.24 11.17 3.86
CA ASP A 293 16.64 11.30 3.51
C ASP A 293 17.55 11.47 4.75
N LYS A 294 18.87 11.42 4.56
CA LYS A 294 19.85 11.57 5.64
C LYS A 294 19.78 12.90 6.39
N LYS A 295 19.19 13.93 5.79
CA LYS A 295 19.02 15.26 6.39
C LYS A 295 17.68 15.39 7.12
N GLY A 296 16.83 14.35 7.09
CA GLY A 296 15.50 14.35 7.69
C GLY A 296 14.39 14.93 6.79
N ASN A 297 14.68 15.21 5.52
CA ASN A 297 13.63 15.61 4.60
C ASN A 297 12.72 14.41 4.28
N LEU A 298 11.41 14.62 4.35
CA LEU A 298 10.40 13.60 4.10
C LEU A 298 9.96 13.68 2.63
N PHE A 299 10.08 12.56 1.92
CA PHE A 299 9.54 12.34 0.59
C PHE A 299 8.30 11.46 0.73
N ALA A 300 7.13 12.05 0.60
CA ALA A 300 5.85 11.41 0.92
C ALA A 300 4.90 11.48 -0.27
N THR A 301 4.39 10.34 -0.72
CA THR A 301 3.41 10.31 -1.81
C THR A 301 2.05 10.79 -1.32
N GLY A 302 1.34 11.50 -2.20
CA GLY A 302 0.07 12.11 -1.86
C GLY A 302 -0.67 12.63 -3.09
N PRO A 303 -1.70 13.48 -2.93
CA PRO A 303 -2.46 14.02 -4.04
C PRO A 303 -1.58 14.74 -5.07
N GLY A 304 -1.43 14.15 -6.25
CA GLY A 304 -0.65 14.70 -7.37
C GLY A 304 0.78 14.17 -7.53
N GLY A 305 1.40 13.58 -6.49
CA GLY A 305 2.78 13.12 -6.63
C GLY A 305 3.52 12.91 -5.31
N VAL A 306 4.84 13.09 -5.33
CA VAL A 306 5.70 13.00 -4.13
C VAL A 306 5.92 14.39 -3.56
N PHE A 307 5.37 14.67 -2.42
CA PHE A 307 5.62 15.87 -1.62
C PHE A 307 6.99 15.79 -0.95
N ILE A 308 7.73 16.88 -0.95
CA ILE A 308 9.03 16.96 -0.30
C ILE A 308 8.93 18.00 0.82
N PHE A 309 9.14 17.53 2.05
CA PHE A 309 9.11 18.39 3.24
C PHE A 309 10.50 18.47 3.87
N SER A 310 10.84 19.64 4.39
CA SER A 310 11.98 19.77 5.29
C SER A 310 11.64 19.22 6.69
N PRO A 311 12.66 18.97 7.55
CA PRO A 311 12.43 18.43 8.90
C PRO A 311 11.53 19.30 9.78
N ASP A 312 11.48 20.61 9.52
CA ASP A 312 10.58 21.57 10.20
C ASP A 312 9.14 21.57 9.65
N GLY A 313 8.81 20.65 8.71
CA GLY A 313 7.48 20.50 8.15
C GLY A 313 7.13 21.47 7.01
N LYS A 314 8.08 22.26 6.52
CA LYS A 314 7.85 23.14 5.38
C LYS A 314 7.77 22.34 4.09
N HIS A 315 6.69 22.48 3.34
CA HIS A 315 6.55 21.92 1.99
C HIS A 315 7.50 22.67 1.02
N LEU A 316 8.48 21.95 0.49
CA LEU A 316 9.50 22.50 -0.40
C LEU A 316 9.11 22.45 -1.87
N GLY A 317 8.29 21.48 -2.23
CA GLY A 317 7.80 21.24 -3.59
C GLY A 317 7.29 19.83 -3.79
N THR A 318 6.81 19.54 -5.02
CA THR A 318 6.18 18.27 -5.36
C THR A 318 6.75 17.72 -6.68
N LEU A 319 7.07 16.43 -6.70
CA LEU A 319 7.31 15.69 -7.93
C LEU A 319 5.96 15.22 -8.46
N ASN A 320 5.34 16.01 -9.35
CA ASN A 320 4.03 15.73 -9.90
C ASN A 320 4.14 14.66 -11.00
N THR A 321 3.68 13.45 -10.73
CA THR A 321 3.73 12.34 -11.68
C THR A 321 2.59 12.40 -12.72
N GLY A 322 1.50 13.10 -12.41
CA GLY A 322 0.26 13.13 -13.21
C GLY A 322 -0.66 11.92 -12.92
N GLU A 323 -0.21 10.97 -12.12
CA GLU A 323 -0.96 9.79 -11.71
C GLU A 323 -1.06 9.68 -10.18
N ALA A 324 -1.92 8.78 -9.71
CA ALA A 324 -1.94 8.41 -8.31
C ALA A 324 -0.61 7.77 -7.93
N THR A 325 0.13 8.42 -7.04
CA THR A 325 1.48 8.02 -6.68
C THR A 325 1.43 7.22 -5.39
N ALA A 326 1.78 5.95 -5.48
CA ALA A 326 1.61 5.00 -4.41
C ALA A 326 2.78 5.02 -3.41
N ASN A 327 4.02 4.87 -3.90
CA ASN A 327 5.16 4.74 -2.99
C ASN A 327 6.46 5.27 -3.63
N CYS A 328 7.50 5.42 -2.82
CA CYS A 328 8.83 5.74 -3.30
C CYS A 328 9.90 5.06 -2.44
N ASN A 329 11.09 4.86 -2.99
CA ASN A 329 12.24 4.38 -2.23
C ASN A 329 13.56 4.72 -2.90
N TRP A 330 14.61 4.74 -2.09
CA TRP A 330 15.98 5.00 -2.53
C TRP A 330 16.61 3.76 -3.16
N GLY A 331 17.45 3.97 -4.16
CA GLY A 331 18.20 2.90 -4.81
C GLY A 331 19.55 3.33 -5.36
N ASN A 332 20.23 2.43 -6.06
CA ASN A 332 21.58 2.58 -6.58
C ASN A 332 22.61 2.86 -5.45
N ASP A 333 23.22 4.04 -5.47
CA ASP A 333 24.12 4.56 -4.44
C ASP A 333 23.39 5.30 -3.31
N GLY A 334 22.06 5.22 -3.27
CA GLY A 334 21.19 5.92 -2.34
C GLY A 334 20.71 7.28 -2.84
N SER A 335 21.21 7.78 -3.99
CA SER A 335 20.83 9.09 -4.53
C SER A 335 19.75 9.05 -5.61
N VAL A 336 19.28 7.86 -5.98
CA VAL A 336 18.18 7.69 -6.94
C VAL A 336 16.90 7.36 -6.19
N LEU A 337 15.89 8.20 -6.33
CA LEU A 337 14.54 7.94 -5.81
C LEU A 337 13.74 7.23 -6.91
N TYR A 338 13.34 5.99 -6.65
CA TYR A 338 12.38 5.24 -7.45
C TYR A 338 10.96 5.54 -6.95
N ILE A 339 10.02 5.64 -7.87
CA ILE A 339 8.64 6.04 -7.60
C ILE A 339 7.71 5.08 -8.34
N THR A 340 6.75 4.52 -7.61
CA THR A 340 5.63 3.76 -8.16
C THR A 340 4.42 4.68 -8.26
N ALA A 341 3.84 4.79 -9.47
CA ALA A 341 2.78 5.74 -9.76
C ALA A 341 1.74 5.11 -10.68
N ASP A 342 0.71 4.48 -10.09
CA ASP A 342 -0.34 3.74 -10.79
C ASP A 342 0.29 2.70 -11.74
N MET A 343 0.15 2.90 -13.04
CA MET A 343 0.69 2.00 -14.06
C MET A 343 2.19 2.19 -14.35
N TYR A 344 2.87 3.11 -13.68
CA TYR A 344 4.24 3.50 -14.01
C TYR A 344 5.24 3.16 -12.92
N LEU A 345 6.45 2.74 -13.36
CA LEU A 345 7.66 2.81 -12.56
C LEU A 345 8.52 3.96 -13.07
N CYS A 346 8.91 4.86 -12.17
CA CYS A 346 9.69 6.05 -12.48
C CYS A 346 10.91 6.17 -11.57
N ARG A 347 11.85 7.04 -11.93
CA ARG A 347 12.96 7.45 -11.05
C ARG A 347 13.34 8.91 -11.25
N ILE A 348 14.00 9.47 -10.24
CA ILE A 348 14.67 10.75 -10.33
C ILE A 348 16.00 10.70 -9.56
N ARG A 349 17.05 11.28 -10.15
CA ARG A 349 18.32 11.48 -9.43
C ARG A 349 18.22 12.70 -8.53
N THR A 350 18.66 12.54 -7.30
CA THR A 350 18.66 13.58 -6.28
C THR A 350 20.08 14.00 -5.90
N LYS A 351 20.22 15.10 -5.15
CA LYS A 351 21.44 15.57 -4.51
C LYS A 351 21.57 15.13 -3.05
N THR A 352 20.63 14.33 -2.58
CA THR A 352 20.60 13.74 -1.24
C THR A 352 20.56 12.22 -1.34
N SER A 353 20.54 11.54 -0.22
CA SER A 353 20.44 10.07 -0.19
C SER A 353 19.56 9.61 0.96
N GLY A 354 19.00 8.41 0.82
CA GLY A 354 18.12 7.82 1.81
C GLY A 354 18.77 7.66 3.19
N ALA A 355 18.00 7.87 4.26
CA ALA A 355 18.48 7.80 5.64
C ALA A 355 19.03 6.41 6.02
N LYS A 356 18.42 5.35 5.48
CA LYS A 356 18.77 3.95 5.76
C LYS A 356 19.36 3.22 4.55
N PHE A 357 20.03 3.96 3.68
CA PHE A 357 20.61 3.40 2.47
C PHE A 357 22.10 3.06 2.63
#